data_3f62f0f3fc38615394cd496cf75a48eb
#
_entry.id   3f62f0f3fc38615394cd496cf75a48eb
#
_cell.length_a   1.000
_cell.length_b   1.000
_cell.length_c   1.000
_cell.angle_alpha   90.00
_cell.angle_beta   90.00
_cell.angle_gamma   90.00
#
_symmetry.space_group_name_H-M   'P 1'
#
loop_
_entity.id
_entity.type
_entity.pdbx_description
1 polymer ?
#
loop_
_entity_poly.entity_id
_entity_poly.type
_entity_poly.pdbx_seq_one_letter_code
_entity_poly.pdbx_strand_id
1 'polypeptide(L)'
;MRGHLANRLTSALYREAVYLVSEGIADVEDVDSVISNGPGLRLALFGPHMNYHLGGGDGGYRNYLEHLGPSQEVRWKTLGQTSLTPKIKEKLIQGIEKQHNFIKPKGLSKN
;
A
#
# COMPACT_ATOMS: atom_id res chain seq x y z
N MET A 1 -3.82 -15.78 16.48
CA MET A 1 -4.27 -14.40 16.61
C MET A 1 -3.40 -13.43 15.84
N ARG A 2 -2.11 -13.46 16.05
CA ARG A 2 -1.26 -12.51 15.34
C ARG A 2 -1.26 -12.70 13.83
N GLY A 3 -1.27 -13.96 13.39
CA GLY A 3 -1.33 -14.21 11.96
C GLY A 3 -2.61 -13.70 11.35
N HIS A 4 -3.71 -13.79 12.09
CA HIS A 4 -4.99 -13.28 11.63
C HIS A 4 -4.96 -11.75 11.49
N LEU A 5 -4.34 -11.07 12.45
CA LEU A 5 -4.19 -9.62 12.36
C LEU A 5 -3.34 -9.20 11.17
N ALA A 6 -2.23 -9.89 10.97
CA ALA A 6 -1.36 -9.58 9.84
C ALA A 6 -2.09 -9.74 8.52
N ASN A 7 -2.81 -10.85 8.37
CA ASN A 7 -3.56 -11.09 7.13
C ASN A 7 -4.61 -10.02 6.90
N ARG A 8 -5.29 -9.59 7.95
CA ARG A 8 -6.31 -8.58 7.81
C ARG A 8 -5.72 -7.24 7.36
N LEU A 9 -4.60 -6.86 7.97
CA LEU A 9 -3.96 -5.59 7.63
C LEU A 9 -3.38 -5.59 6.23
N THR A 10 -2.73 -6.69 5.85
CA THR A 10 -2.16 -6.77 4.50
C THR A 10 -3.24 -6.87 3.45
N SER A 11 -4.36 -7.53 3.75
CA SER A 11 -5.48 -7.57 2.81
C SER A 11 -6.10 -6.19 2.60
N ALA A 12 -6.18 -5.39 3.65
CA ALA A 12 -6.70 -4.03 3.53
C ALA A 12 -5.80 -3.19 2.63
N LEU A 13 -4.49 -3.30 2.83
CA LEU A 13 -3.53 -2.61 1.99
C LEU A 13 -3.63 -3.09 0.54
N TYR A 14 -3.72 -4.40 0.35
CA TYR A 14 -3.77 -4.97 -0.98
C TYR A 14 -5.04 -4.55 -1.73
N ARG A 15 -6.17 -4.48 -1.04
CA ARG A 15 -7.40 -4.07 -1.69
C ARG A 15 -7.26 -2.67 -2.28
N GLU A 16 -6.65 -1.76 -1.52
CA GLU A 16 -6.44 -0.41 -2.03
C GLU A 16 -5.44 -0.40 -3.17
N ALA A 17 -4.39 -1.21 -3.06
CA ALA A 17 -3.41 -1.33 -4.15
C ALA A 17 -4.06 -1.80 -5.44
N VAL A 18 -4.96 -2.77 -5.36
CA VAL A 18 -5.69 -3.26 -6.52
C VAL A 18 -6.62 -2.17 -7.08
N TYR A 19 -7.31 -1.48 -6.18
CA TYR A 19 -8.24 -0.43 -6.59
C TYR A 19 -7.53 0.65 -7.41
N LEU A 20 -6.38 1.10 -6.94
CA LEU A 20 -5.63 2.15 -7.63
C LEU A 20 -5.25 1.75 -9.05
N VAL A 21 -4.89 0.49 -9.23
CA VAL A 21 -4.55 0.00 -10.56
C VAL A 21 -5.81 -0.17 -11.41
N SER A 22 -6.87 -0.71 -10.83
CA SER A 22 -8.09 -0.97 -11.57
C SER A 22 -8.74 0.30 -12.10
N GLU A 23 -8.59 1.41 -11.36
CA GLU A 23 -9.15 2.69 -11.77
C GLU A 23 -8.19 3.50 -12.64
N GLY A 24 -7.02 2.97 -12.93
CA GLY A 24 -6.06 3.67 -13.77
C GLY A 24 -5.38 4.85 -13.10
N ILE A 25 -5.47 4.94 -11.78
CA ILE A 25 -4.83 6.03 -11.03
C ILE A 25 -3.31 5.84 -11.01
N ALA A 26 -2.88 4.59 -10.93
CA ALA A 26 -1.46 4.25 -10.91
C ALA A 26 -1.28 2.89 -11.55
N ASP A 27 -0.08 2.58 -12.00
CA ASP A 27 0.18 1.22 -12.48
C ASP A 27 0.80 0.40 -11.35
N VAL A 28 1.02 -0.89 -11.61
CA VAL A 28 1.52 -1.81 -10.59
C VAL A 28 2.86 -1.35 -10.04
N GLU A 29 3.75 -0.95 -10.94
CA GLU A 29 5.08 -0.51 -10.54
C GLU A 29 5.04 0.73 -9.65
N ASP A 30 4.15 1.67 -9.98
CA ASP A 30 4.00 2.88 -9.17
C ASP A 30 3.57 2.57 -7.76
N VAL A 31 2.58 1.68 -7.62
CA VAL A 31 2.08 1.32 -6.30
C VAL A 31 3.17 0.64 -5.46
N ASP A 32 3.85 -0.33 -6.08
CA ASP A 32 4.93 -1.03 -5.37
C ASP A 32 6.04 -0.06 -4.95
N SER A 33 6.41 0.84 -5.84
CA SER A 33 7.49 1.78 -5.59
C SER A 33 7.15 2.75 -4.46
N VAL A 34 5.92 3.25 -4.45
CA VAL A 34 5.49 4.17 -3.40
C VAL A 34 5.57 3.50 -2.03
N ILE A 35 5.11 2.25 -1.95
CA ILE A 35 5.13 1.53 -0.68
C ILE A 35 6.56 1.22 -0.25
N SER A 36 7.37 0.67 -1.13
CA SER A 36 8.71 0.22 -0.74
C SER A 36 9.67 1.38 -0.47
N ASN A 37 9.41 2.55 -1.05
CA ASN A 37 10.27 3.72 -0.83
C ASN A 37 9.66 4.74 0.14
N GLY A 38 8.51 4.45 0.69
CA GLY A 38 7.81 5.36 1.59
C GLY A 38 7.34 4.63 2.84
N PRO A 39 6.02 4.43 2.96
CA PRO A 39 5.48 3.84 4.19
C PRO A 39 6.11 2.51 4.58
N GLY A 40 6.53 1.70 3.61
CA GLY A 40 7.12 0.41 3.92
C GLY A 40 8.39 0.52 4.74
N LEU A 41 9.19 1.55 4.47
CA LEU A 41 10.42 1.76 5.23
C LEU A 41 10.10 2.11 6.69
N ARG A 42 9.11 2.94 6.90
CA ARG A 42 8.74 3.34 8.26
C ARG A 42 8.07 2.19 8.99
N LEU A 43 7.20 1.46 8.31
CA LEU A 43 6.46 0.37 8.93
C LEU A 43 7.32 -0.83 9.24
N ALA A 44 8.50 -0.92 8.65
CA ALA A 44 9.47 -1.95 9.00
C ALA A 44 10.05 -1.70 10.39
N LEU A 45 10.06 -0.45 10.84
CA LEU A 45 10.63 -0.09 12.14
C LEU A 45 9.57 0.02 13.22
N PHE A 46 8.44 0.61 12.89
CA PHE A 46 7.35 0.84 13.85
C PHE A 46 6.02 0.57 13.16
N GLY A 47 5.04 0.10 13.91
CA GLY A 47 3.71 -0.08 13.38
C GLY A 47 3.04 1.28 13.13
N PRO A 48 1.84 1.26 12.53
CA PRO A 48 1.18 2.51 12.15
C PRO A 48 0.86 3.43 13.31
N HIS A 49 0.45 2.87 14.45
CA HIS A 49 0.13 3.73 15.59
C HIS A 49 1.36 4.45 16.12
N MET A 50 2.46 3.73 16.27
CA MET A 50 3.69 4.35 16.75
C MET A 50 4.23 5.37 15.75
N ASN A 51 4.10 5.08 14.46
CA ASN A 51 4.53 6.03 13.43
C ASN A 51 3.80 7.36 13.56
N TYR A 52 2.49 7.30 13.79
CA TYR A 52 1.73 8.54 13.92
C TYR A 52 1.98 9.22 15.26
N HIS A 53 2.30 8.43 16.29
CA HIS A 53 2.69 9.01 17.57
C HIS A 53 3.97 9.83 17.41
N LEU A 54 4.96 9.26 16.76
CA LEU A 54 6.23 9.97 16.54
C LEU A 54 6.04 11.17 15.61
N GLY A 55 5.16 11.03 14.63
CA GLY A 55 4.88 12.13 13.70
C GLY A 55 4.11 13.28 14.32
N GLY A 56 3.52 13.09 15.49
CA GLY A 56 2.79 14.14 16.18
C GLY A 56 3.70 15.11 16.93
N GLY A 57 5.00 14.88 16.94
CA GLY A 57 5.92 15.74 17.64
C GLY A 57 5.75 15.65 19.13
N ASP A 58 5.95 16.77 19.84
CA ASP A 58 5.87 16.78 21.31
C ASP A 58 4.50 16.37 21.82
N GLY A 59 3.44 16.67 21.08
CA GLY A 59 2.09 16.29 21.48
C GLY A 59 1.76 14.84 21.22
N GLY A 60 2.59 14.13 20.46
CA GLY A 60 2.44 12.71 20.20
C GLY A 60 1.17 12.37 19.44
N TYR A 61 0.67 11.19 19.71
CA TYR A 61 -0.49 10.67 19.00
C TYR A 61 -1.74 11.51 19.23
N ARG A 62 -1.88 12.06 20.43
CA ARG A 62 -3.03 12.95 20.70
C ARG A 62 -3.01 14.13 19.74
N ASN A 63 -1.83 14.75 19.57
CA ASN A 63 -1.71 15.87 18.65
C ASN A 63 -2.01 15.46 17.22
N TYR A 64 -1.50 14.30 16.80
CA TYR A 64 -1.79 13.80 15.47
C TYR A 64 -3.29 13.61 15.26
N LEU A 65 -3.96 12.97 16.23
CA LEU A 65 -5.38 12.68 16.10
C LEU A 65 -6.22 13.95 16.04
N GLU A 66 -5.86 14.96 16.84
CA GLU A 66 -6.61 16.20 16.86
C GLU A 66 -6.46 17.01 15.58
N HIS A 67 -5.26 17.02 15.01
CA HIS A 67 -5.00 17.89 13.87
C HIS A 67 -5.11 17.18 12.53
N LEU A 68 -4.77 15.90 12.47
CA LEU A 68 -4.78 15.16 11.22
C LEU A 68 -5.84 14.06 11.17
N GLY A 69 -6.42 13.74 12.32
CA GLY A 69 -7.51 12.75 12.34
C GLY A 69 -8.64 13.06 11.40
N PRO A 70 -9.13 14.31 11.39
CA PRO A 70 -10.24 14.65 10.49
C PRO A 70 -9.92 14.41 9.01
N SER A 71 -8.70 14.72 8.59
CA SER A 71 -8.32 14.47 7.20
C SER A 71 -8.19 12.98 6.91
N GLN A 72 -7.82 12.18 7.91
CA GLN A 72 -7.81 10.73 7.75
C GLN A 72 -9.22 10.21 7.52
N GLU A 73 -10.19 10.72 8.29
CA GLU A 73 -11.58 10.27 8.13
C GLU A 73 -12.12 10.61 6.74
N VAL A 74 -11.76 11.77 6.23
CA VAL A 74 -12.15 12.15 4.88
C VAL A 74 -11.54 11.18 3.87
N ARG A 75 -10.26 10.87 4.03
CA ARG A 75 -9.57 9.96 3.12
C ARG A 75 -10.16 8.55 3.18
N TRP A 76 -10.53 8.08 4.38
CA TRP A 76 -11.14 6.76 4.51
C TRP A 76 -12.39 6.61 3.65
N LYS A 77 -13.14 7.71 3.51
CA LYS A 77 -14.37 7.68 2.70
C LYS A 77 -14.08 7.53 1.22
N THR A 78 -12.88 7.86 0.80
CA THR A 78 -12.50 7.77 -0.62
C THR A 78 -11.81 6.47 -0.96
N LEU A 79 -11.46 5.65 0.03
CA LEU A 79 -10.80 4.38 -0.26
C LEU A 79 -11.72 3.47 -1.04
N GLY A 80 -11.14 2.71 -1.95
CA GLY A 80 -11.93 2.03 -2.94
C GLY A 80 -12.47 0.68 -2.55
N GLN A 81 -13.50 0.29 -3.29
CA GLN A 81 -14.01 -1.07 -3.27
C GLN A 81 -13.72 -1.66 -4.63
N THR A 82 -13.29 -2.89 -4.68
CA THR A 82 -12.95 -3.50 -5.95
C THR A 82 -13.12 -5.02 -5.85
N SER A 83 -13.06 -5.69 -6.99
CA SER A 83 -13.11 -7.14 -7.04
C SER A 83 -12.08 -7.62 -8.04
N LEU A 84 -11.67 -8.86 -7.89
CA LEU A 84 -10.69 -9.44 -8.80
C LEU A 84 -11.41 -10.09 -9.98
N THR A 85 -11.92 -9.25 -10.87
CA THR A 85 -12.52 -9.74 -12.12
C THR A 85 -11.42 -10.24 -13.05
N PRO A 86 -11.77 -11.05 -14.06
CA PRO A 86 -10.74 -11.50 -15.02
C PRO A 86 -9.98 -10.35 -15.67
N LYS A 87 -10.67 -9.26 -15.98
CA LYS A 87 -10.04 -8.10 -16.59
C LYS A 87 -9.03 -7.46 -15.64
N ILE A 88 -9.40 -7.29 -14.39
CA ILE A 88 -8.51 -6.69 -13.40
C ILE A 88 -7.33 -7.61 -13.12
N LYS A 89 -7.58 -8.92 -13.01
CA LYS A 89 -6.50 -9.87 -12.80
C LYS A 89 -5.46 -9.78 -13.92
N GLU A 90 -5.93 -9.68 -15.15
CA GLU A 90 -5.02 -9.61 -16.29
C GLU A 90 -4.22 -8.32 -16.26
N LYS A 91 -4.85 -7.22 -15.89
CA LYS A 91 -4.16 -5.94 -15.78
C LYS A 91 -3.05 -6.00 -14.75
N LEU A 92 -3.32 -6.63 -13.61
CA LEU A 92 -2.33 -6.78 -12.54
C LEU A 92 -1.18 -7.68 -13.00
N ILE A 93 -1.50 -8.78 -13.66
CA ILE A 93 -0.50 -9.72 -14.15
C ILE A 93 0.42 -9.05 -15.14
N GLN A 94 -0.15 -8.32 -16.11
CA GLN A 94 0.67 -7.63 -17.10
C GLN A 94 1.54 -6.58 -16.46
N GLY A 95 1.02 -5.89 -15.46
CA GLY A 95 1.80 -4.87 -14.76
C GLY A 95 3.00 -5.46 -14.03
N ILE A 96 2.78 -6.57 -13.34
CA ILE A 96 3.88 -7.16 -12.57
C ILE A 96 4.90 -7.83 -13.49
N GLU A 97 4.46 -8.39 -14.60
CA GLU A 97 5.39 -8.99 -15.55
C GLU A 97 6.28 -7.94 -16.17
N LYS A 98 5.71 -6.79 -16.50
CA LYS A 98 6.49 -5.70 -17.05
C LYS A 98 7.53 -5.22 -16.05
N GLN A 99 7.14 -5.06 -14.79
CA GLN A 99 8.03 -4.62 -13.74
C GLN A 99 9.14 -5.65 -13.50
N HIS A 100 8.77 -6.92 -13.44
CA HIS A 100 9.72 -8.01 -13.21
C HIS A 100 10.76 -8.06 -14.32
N ASN A 101 10.32 -7.96 -15.56
CA ASN A 101 11.24 -8.01 -16.69
C ASN A 101 12.21 -6.84 -16.69
N PHE A 102 11.74 -5.68 -16.21
CA PHE A 102 12.59 -4.50 -16.16
C PHE A 102 13.71 -4.65 -15.12
N ILE A 103 13.37 -5.16 -13.94
CA ILE A 103 14.37 -5.27 -12.87
C ILE A 103 15.23 -6.54 -12.95
N LYS A 104 14.79 -7.51 -13.73
CA LYS A 104 15.54 -8.75 -13.86
C LYS A 104 16.83 -8.51 -14.64
N PRO A 105 17.99 -8.80 -14.07
CA PRO A 105 19.24 -8.55 -14.78
C PRO A 105 19.29 -9.33 -16.08
N LYS A 106 19.85 -8.68 -17.09
CA LYS A 106 19.99 -9.29 -18.38
C LYS A 106 20.91 -10.49 -18.28
N GLY A 107 20.55 -11.56 -18.92
CA GLY A 107 21.38 -12.76 -18.89
C GLY A 107 21.07 -13.74 -17.81
N LEU A 108 20.25 -13.38 -16.84
CA LEU A 108 19.85 -14.33 -15.85
C LEU A 108 18.77 -15.24 -16.41
N SER A 109 18.69 -16.40 -15.85
CA SER A 109 17.76 -17.39 -16.27
C SER A 109 16.38 -16.88 -16.30
N LYS A 110 15.65 -17.23 -17.31
CA LYS A 110 14.34 -16.91 -17.37
C LYS A 110 13.52 -17.84 -16.66
N ASN A 111 13.92 -18.83 -16.22
CA ASN A 111 13.10 -19.73 -15.55
C ASN A 111 12.85 -19.53 -14.31
#